data_b4a39c7cda461cc48101de408b7228f5
#
_entry.id   b4a39c7cda461cc48101de408b7228f5
#
_cell.length_a   1.000
_cell.length_b   1.000
_cell.length_c   1.000
_cell.angle_alpha   90.00
_cell.angle_beta   90.00
_cell.angle_gamma   90.00
#
_symmetry.space_group_name_H-M   'P 1'
#
loop_
_entity.id
_entity.type
_entity.pdbx_description
1 polymer ?
#
loop_
_entity_poly.entity_id
_entity_poly.type
_entity_poly.pdbx_seq_one_letter_code
_entity_poly.pdbx_strand_id
1 'polypeptide(L)'
;SMNVELQLLTTLGSDWLVEFDSPGGYTMNSGGTILSPIMTITAPLDLSFVPPKIRIRAIGDAEVGGSFESVSDTLELEIEKLQVYQPPLVSVWDDEKEDLIANSSIPQIDPNVPRYVENGEFNPFLMEVFNSGFTSDSFRIDVLERSKAIIQVYDNETGQRILEDDDDGTFHTNSLDRHNTQTIRLSIKPSGDRADPDMGMIRLEVASMNN
;
A
#
# COMPACT_ATOMS: atom_id res chain seq x y z
N SER A 1 -30.30 35.46 12.43
CA SER A 1 -29.35 34.33 12.46
C SER A 1 -30.12 33.03 12.27
N MET A 2 -29.51 32.06 11.64
CA MET A 2 -30.08 30.76 11.40
C MET A 2 -29.10 29.72 11.99
N ASN A 3 -29.64 28.74 12.70
CA ASN A 3 -28.85 27.58 13.06
C ASN A 3 -28.96 26.54 11.94
N VAL A 4 -27.83 25.99 11.54
CA VAL A 4 -27.75 24.93 10.52
C VAL A 4 -27.20 23.67 11.16
N GLU A 5 -27.98 22.60 11.10
CA GLU A 5 -27.57 21.26 11.54
C GLU A 5 -27.18 20.41 10.32
N LEU A 6 -26.12 19.63 10.44
CA LEU A 6 -25.72 18.64 9.44
C LEU A 6 -26.15 17.25 9.90
N GLN A 7 -26.90 16.57 9.07
CA GLN A 7 -27.38 15.22 9.34
C GLN A 7 -26.84 14.23 8.32
N LEU A 8 -26.25 13.15 8.81
CA LEU A 8 -25.90 12.02 7.98
C LEU A 8 -27.17 11.21 7.65
N LEU A 9 -27.49 11.08 6.37
CA LEU A 9 -28.66 10.32 5.90
C LEU A 9 -28.32 8.87 5.52
N THR A 10 -27.05 8.57 5.27
CA THR A 10 -26.62 7.22 4.89
C THR A 10 -26.50 6.35 6.13
N THR A 11 -27.12 5.18 6.09
CA THR A 11 -26.83 4.13 7.05
C THR A 11 -25.50 3.49 6.69
N LEU A 12 -24.49 3.72 7.50
CA LEU A 12 -23.18 3.16 7.33
C LEU A 12 -23.09 1.77 8.00
N GLY A 13 -22.27 0.87 7.43
CA GLY A 13 -21.89 -0.34 8.14
C GLY A 13 -21.11 -0.03 9.42
N SER A 14 -21.02 -0.99 10.34
CA SER A 14 -20.48 -0.81 11.69
C SER A 14 -19.07 -0.26 11.75
N ASP A 15 -18.32 -0.37 10.66
CA ASP A 15 -16.89 -0.07 10.61
C ASP A 15 -16.56 1.27 9.93
N TRP A 16 -17.62 1.97 9.44
CA TRP A 16 -17.49 3.32 8.91
C TRP A 16 -17.86 4.33 9.97
N LEU A 17 -17.03 5.34 10.18
CA LEU A 17 -17.31 6.46 11.08
C LEU A 17 -17.31 7.76 10.27
N VAL A 18 -18.34 8.58 10.49
CA VAL A 18 -18.43 9.95 9.96
C VAL A 18 -18.66 10.89 11.10
N GLU A 19 -17.75 11.85 11.25
CA GLU A 19 -17.79 12.85 12.31
C GLU A 19 -17.74 14.25 11.70
N PHE A 20 -18.47 15.17 12.32
CA PHE A 20 -18.43 16.60 12.00
C PHE A 20 -17.68 17.33 13.11
N ASP A 21 -16.88 18.35 12.75
CA ASP A 21 -16.12 19.17 13.70
C ASP A 21 -17.01 19.97 14.67
N SER A 22 -18.27 20.19 14.30
CA SER A 22 -19.26 20.86 15.13
C SER A 22 -20.59 20.09 15.16
N PRO A 23 -20.69 19.03 15.98
CA PRO A 23 -21.89 18.20 16.04
C PRO A 23 -23.13 18.96 16.57
N GLY A 24 -22.97 20.11 17.22
CA GLY A 24 -24.04 20.99 17.72
C GLY A 24 -24.61 21.93 16.68
N GLY A 25 -24.16 21.85 15.43
CA GLY A 25 -24.59 22.72 14.35
C GLY A 25 -23.79 24.03 14.24
N TYR A 26 -24.14 24.82 13.25
CA TYR A 26 -23.42 26.04 12.84
C TYR A 26 -24.42 27.23 12.87
N THR A 27 -23.96 28.36 13.38
CA THR A 27 -24.78 29.60 13.35
C THR A 27 -24.39 30.42 12.12
N MET A 28 -25.37 30.73 11.29
CA MET A 28 -25.24 31.63 10.14
C MET A 28 -25.98 32.94 10.35
N ASN A 29 -25.33 34.03 9.99
CA ASN A 29 -26.00 35.34 9.90
C ASN A 29 -26.67 35.49 8.50
N SER A 30 -27.66 36.36 8.42
CA SER A 30 -28.33 36.66 7.15
C SER A 30 -27.34 37.06 6.07
N GLY A 31 -27.36 36.38 4.94
CA GLY A 31 -26.39 36.55 3.81
C GLY A 31 -24.98 36.07 4.10
N GLY A 32 -24.76 35.41 5.22
CA GLY A 32 -23.48 34.80 5.57
C GLY A 32 -23.28 33.41 4.96
N THR A 33 -22.05 33.00 4.95
CA THR A 33 -21.60 31.62 4.57
C THR A 33 -20.91 30.99 5.76
N ILE A 34 -21.14 29.70 6.00
CA ILE A 34 -20.29 28.93 6.91
C ILE A 34 -19.03 28.59 6.17
N LEU A 35 -17.89 29.00 6.68
CA LEU A 35 -16.61 28.63 6.11
C LEU A 35 -16.23 27.22 6.58
N SER A 36 -16.37 26.27 5.67
CA SER A 36 -15.75 24.92 5.74
C SER A 36 -16.04 24.12 7.01
N PRO A 37 -17.28 23.62 7.23
CA PRO A 37 -17.45 22.53 8.18
C PRO A 37 -16.57 21.36 7.77
N ILE A 38 -15.78 20.84 8.70
CA ILE A 38 -14.92 19.70 8.46
C ILE A 38 -15.69 18.42 8.76
N MET A 39 -15.73 17.54 7.78
CA MET A 39 -16.23 16.19 7.95
C MET A 39 -15.08 15.21 7.86
N THR A 40 -14.91 14.41 8.88
CA THR A 40 -13.93 13.34 8.91
C THR A 40 -14.63 12.01 8.62
N ILE A 41 -14.13 11.28 7.62
CA ILE A 41 -14.62 9.95 7.26
C ILE A 41 -13.52 8.95 7.57
N THR A 42 -13.81 8.00 8.46
CA THR A 42 -12.92 6.89 8.76
C THR A 42 -13.48 5.64 8.09
N ALA A 43 -12.69 5.08 7.17
CA ALA A 43 -13.03 3.83 6.50
C ALA A 43 -12.68 2.61 7.37
N PRO A 44 -13.39 1.49 7.21
CA PRO A 44 -13.02 0.23 7.87
C PRO A 44 -11.63 -0.20 7.41
N LEU A 45 -10.95 -0.94 8.27
CA LEU A 45 -9.65 -1.51 7.95
C LEU A 45 -9.73 -2.61 6.90
N ASP A 46 -10.89 -3.25 6.74
CA ASP A 46 -11.13 -4.23 5.69
C ASP A 46 -11.87 -3.55 4.53
N LEU A 47 -11.15 -3.33 3.44
CA LEU A 47 -11.64 -2.65 2.23
C LEU A 47 -12.26 -3.61 1.20
N SER A 48 -12.68 -4.81 1.60
CA SER A 48 -13.51 -5.69 0.76
C SER A 48 -14.89 -5.06 0.45
N PHE A 49 -15.23 -3.98 1.12
CA PHE A 49 -16.51 -3.29 0.96
C PHE A 49 -16.46 -2.23 -0.15
N VAL A 50 -17.52 -2.20 -0.95
CA VAL A 50 -17.77 -1.06 -1.84
C VAL A 50 -18.03 0.17 -0.97
N PRO A 51 -17.30 1.29 -1.16
CA PRO A 51 -17.55 2.49 -0.39
C PRO A 51 -19.00 2.94 -0.53
N PRO A 52 -19.68 3.26 0.57
CA PRO A 52 -21.06 3.76 0.50
C PRO A 52 -21.09 5.17 -0.09
N LYS A 53 -22.15 5.50 -0.80
CA LYS A 53 -22.45 6.89 -1.12
C LYS A 53 -22.88 7.60 0.15
N ILE A 54 -22.18 8.65 0.53
CA ILE A 54 -22.46 9.41 1.75
C ILE A 54 -23.40 10.57 1.39
N ARG A 55 -24.59 10.58 2.00
CA ARG A 55 -25.56 11.63 1.83
C ARG A 55 -25.66 12.44 3.12
N ILE A 56 -25.51 13.75 2.98
CA ILE A 56 -25.55 14.70 4.08
C ILE A 56 -26.67 15.69 3.78
N ARG A 57 -27.50 15.94 4.77
CA ARG A 57 -28.50 16.99 4.71
C ARG A 57 -28.09 18.13 5.62
N ALA A 58 -28.13 19.34 5.11
CA ALA A 58 -28.10 20.55 5.90
C ALA A 58 -29.55 20.99 6.18
N ILE A 59 -29.87 21.19 7.42
CA ILE A 59 -31.21 21.70 7.86
C ILE A 59 -30.97 23.00 8.58
N GLY A 60 -31.70 24.03 8.18
CA GLY A 60 -31.66 25.32 8.85
C GLY A 60 -33.07 25.82 9.15
N ASP A 61 -33.27 26.38 10.35
CA ASP A 61 -34.52 27.05 10.72
C ASP A 61 -34.33 28.55 10.56
N ALA A 62 -35.07 29.13 9.64
CA ALA A 62 -35.04 30.55 9.36
C ALA A 62 -36.33 31.22 9.86
N GLU A 63 -36.21 32.37 10.50
CA GLU A 63 -37.37 33.19 10.82
C GLU A 63 -37.73 34.06 9.60
N VAL A 64 -38.91 33.80 9.03
CA VAL A 64 -39.43 34.51 7.87
C VAL A 64 -40.78 35.10 8.26
N GLY A 65 -40.89 36.43 8.30
CA GLY A 65 -42.16 37.13 8.61
C GLY A 65 -42.75 36.84 9.97
N GLY A 66 -41.91 36.47 10.95
CA GLY A 66 -42.34 36.13 12.33
C GLY A 66 -42.74 34.67 12.52
N SER A 67 -42.55 33.83 11.52
CA SER A 67 -42.71 32.37 11.59
C SER A 67 -41.38 31.68 11.33
N PHE A 68 -41.13 30.55 12.01
CA PHE A 68 -39.96 29.71 11.72
C PHE A 68 -40.29 28.76 10.57
N GLU A 69 -39.49 28.82 9.54
CA GLU A 69 -39.55 27.89 8.40
C GLU A 69 -38.29 27.07 8.36
N SER A 70 -38.44 25.75 8.26
CA SER A 70 -37.33 24.84 8.08
C SER A 70 -36.97 24.73 6.60
N VAL A 71 -35.71 24.95 6.26
CA VAL A 71 -35.15 24.78 4.91
C VAL A 71 -34.08 23.74 4.95
N SER A 72 -34.01 22.90 3.91
CA SER A 72 -32.98 21.87 3.84
C SER A 72 -32.48 21.67 2.44
N ASP A 73 -31.21 21.27 2.35
CA ASP A 73 -30.60 20.84 1.12
C ASP A 73 -29.77 19.56 1.38
N THR A 74 -29.53 18.78 0.35
CA THR A 74 -28.85 17.50 0.46
C THR A 74 -27.69 17.43 -0.51
N LEU A 75 -26.52 17.06 0.01
CA LEU A 75 -25.32 16.76 -0.75
C LEU A 75 -25.10 15.24 -0.76
N GLU A 76 -24.75 14.70 -1.92
CA GLU A 76 -24.29 13.33 -2.07
C GLU A 76 -22.79 13.33 -2.40
N LEU A 77 -22.02 12.62 -1.60
CA LEU A 77 -20.59 12.40 -1.81
C LEU A 77 -20.37 10.95 -2.24
N GLU A 78 -19.69 10.78 -3.33
CA GLU A 78 -19.20 9.49 -3.78
C GLU A 78 -17.72 9.36 -3.39
N ILE A 79 -17.41 8.34 -2.59
CA ILE A 79 -16.02 8.03 -2.26
C ILE A 79 -15.53 7.15 -3.40
N GLU A 80 -14.59 7.64 -4.19
CA GLU A 80 -13.92 6.83 -5.18
C GLU A 80 -13.18 5.67 -4.51
N LYS A 81 -13.05 4.55 -5.22
CA LYS A 81 -12.39 3.35 -4.72
C LYS A 81 -10.99 3.72 -4.21
N LEU A 82 -10.76 3.58 -2.92
CA LEU A 82 -9.43 3.71 -2.35
C LEU A 82 -8.50 2.72 -3.04
N GLN A 83 -7.29 3.14 -3.33
CA GLN A 83 -6.26 2.25 -3.86
C GLN A 83 -5.96 1.19 -2.79
N VAL A 84 -6.50 0.00 -2.99
CA VAL A 84 -6.43 -1.11 -2.02
C VAL A 84 -5.08 -1.78 -2.08
N TYR A 85 -4.48 -1.79 -3.28
CA TYR A 85 -3.16 -2.35 -3.53
C TYR A 85 -2.10 -1.27 -3.38
N GLN A 86 -1.04 -1.60 -2.69
CA GLN A 86 0.09 -0.72 -2.44
C GLN A 86 1.37 -1.38 -2.97
N PRO A 87 2.36 -0.62 -3.42
CA PRO A 87 3.67 -1.19 -3.70
C PRO A 87 4.18 -1.95 -2.47
N PRO A 88 4.76 -3.14 -2.63
CA PRO A 88 5.30 -3.89 -1.51
C PRO A 88 6.48 -3.16 -0.88
N LEU A 89 6.70 -3.37 0.41
CA LEU A 89 7.98 -3.03 1.02
C LEU A 89 8.90 -4.23 0.89
N VAL A 90 10.07 -4.01 0.32
CA VAL A 90 11.05 -5.06 0.07
C VAL A 90 12.34 -4.76 0.79
N SER A 91 12.91 -5.77 1.43
CA SER A 91 14.22 -5.72 2.07
C SER A 91 15.04 -6.92 1.62
N VAL A 92 16.33 -6.72 1.36
CA VAL A 92 17.28 -7.79 1.05
C VAL A 92 18.36 -7.82 2.12
N TRP A 93 18.60 -8.99 2.67
CA TRP A 93 19.53 -9.26 3.76
C TRP A 93 20.57 -10.31 3.33
N ASP A 94 21.67 -10.42 4.08
CA ASP A 94 22.50 -11.60 4.03
C ASP A 94 21.71 -12.84 4.52
N ASP A 95 22.28 -14.02 4.44
CA ASP A 95 21.63 -15.29 4.78
C ASP A 95 21.40 -15.48 6.29
N GLU A 96 22.15 -14.78 7.12
CA GLU A 96 21.99 -14.77 8.58
C GLU A 96 21.03 -13.69 9.06
N LYS A 97 20.57 -12.83 8.13
CA LYS A 97 19.69 -11.65 8.39
C LYS A 97 20.32 -10.64 9.37
N GLU A 98 21.64 -10.56 9.38
CA GLU A 98 22.37 -9.60 10.21
C GLU A 98 22.59 -8.26 9.50
N ASP A 99 22.90 -8.31 8.19
CA ASP A 99 23.21 -7.13 7.40
C ASP A 99 22.15 -6.83 6.34
N LEU A 100 21.52 -5.66 6.44
CA LEU A 100 20.60 -5.14 5.42
C LEU A 100 21.41 -4.69 4.19
N ILE A 101 21.17 -5.32 3.03
CA ILE A 101 21.88 -5.06 1.79
C ILE A 101 21.16 -4.02 0.93
N ALA A 102 19.83 -4.11 0.85
CA ALA A 102 19.00 -3.18 0.08
C ALA A 102 17.57 -3.13 0.64
N ASN A 103 16.85 -2.05 0.38
CA ASN A 103 15.41 -2.00 0.63
C ASN A 103 14.69 -1.08 -0.38
N SER A 104 13.36 -1.18 -0.43
CA SER A 104 12.53 -0.41 -1.36
C SER A 104 12.51 1.11 -1.08
N SER A 105 12.84 1.53 0.15
CA SER A 105 12.91 2.95 0.52
C SER A 105 14.24 3.59 0.12
N ILE A 106 15.30 2.77 0.06
CA ILE A 106 16.65 3.16 -0.34
C ILE A 106 17.14 2.12 -1.33
N PRO A 107 16.87 2.26 -2.64
CA PRO A 107 17.16 1.24 -3.66
C PRO A 107 18.66 0.92 -3.81
N GLN A 108 19.51 1.76 -3.27
CA GLN A 108 20.96 1.56 -3.22
C GLN A 108 21.46 1.97 -1.85
N ILE A 109 21.49 1.02 -0.94
CA ILE A 109 22.25 1.20 0.31
C ILE A 109 23.72 1.05 -0.07
N ASP A 110 24.41 2.18 -0.12
CA ASP A 110 25.82 2.32 -0.41
C ASP A 110 26.40 1.32 -1.45
N PRO A 111 26.44 1.71 -2.76
CA PRO A 111 27.02 0.86 -3.80
C PRO A 111 28.52 0.56 -3.56
N ASN A 112 29.12 1.17 -2.54
CA ASN A 112 30.52 0.99 -2.17
C ASN A 112 30.74 -0.09 -1.08
N VAL A 113 29.71 -0.77 -0.62
CA VAL A 113 29.87 -1.95 0.25
C VAL A 113 29.73 -3.21 -0.63
N PRO A 114 30.80 -3.64 -1.32
CA PRO A 114 30.72 -4.85 -2.10
C PRO A 114 30.50 -6.04 -1.17
N ARG A 115 29.51 -6.87 -1.49
CA ARG A 115 29.40 -8.18 -0.86
C ARG A 115 30.31 -9.13 -1.61
N TYR A 116 31.25 -9.71 -0.89
CA TYR A 116 32.08 -10.75 -1.45
C TYR A 116 31.30 -12.05 -1.49
N VAL A 117 31.12 -12.60 -2.67
CA VAL A 117 30.50 -13.89 -2.90
C VAL A 117 31.53 -14.86 -3.49
N GLU A 118 31.42 -16.13 -3.11
CA GLU A 118 32.33 -17.15 -3.65
C GLU A 118 32.00 -17.41 -5.13
N ASN A 119 32.99 -17.22 -5.98
CA ASN A 119 32.82 -17.45 -7.40
C ASN A 119 32.64 -18.96 -7.69
N GLY A 120 31.62 -19.26 -8.51
CA GLY A 120 31.29 -20.63 -8.88
C GLY A 120 30.44 -21.39 -7.86
N GLU A 121 30.16 -20.79 -6.70
CA GLU A 121 29.26 -21.31 -5.68
C GLU A 121 27.96 -20.52 -5.61
N PHE A 122 26.91 -21.15 -5.09
CA PHE A 122 25.64 -20.47 -4.80
C PHE A 122 25.72 -19.79 -3.45
N ASN A 123 25.56 -18.48 -3.45
CA ASN A 123 25.57 -17.64 -2.26
C ASN A 123 24.13 -17.25 -1.91
N PRO A 124 23.63 -17.56 -0.72
CA PRO A 124 22.28 -17.26 -0.29
C PRO A 124 22.13 -15.82 0.18
N PHE A 125 20.96 -15.25 -0.10
CA PHE A 125 20.47 -13.98 0.42
C PHE A 125 19.00 -14.13 0.78
N LEU A 126 18.52 -13.37 1.75
CA LEU A 126 17.11 -13.35 2.14
C LEU A 126 16.45 -12.08 1.63
N MET A 127 15.36 -12.23 0.90
CA MET A 127 14.50 -11.13 0.48
C MET A 127 13.17 -11.23 1.19
N GLU A 128 12.79 -10.20 1.90
CA GLU A 128 11.48 -10.07 2.52
C GLU A 128 10.59 -9.21 1.63
N VAL A 129 9.41 -9.72 1.32
CA VAL A 129 8.36 -9.01 0.61
C VAL A 129 7.19 -8.84 1.56
N PHE A 130 6.92 -7.61 1.96
CA PHE A 130 5.85 -7.24 2.88
C PHE A 130 4.68 -6.63 2.11
N ASN A 131 3.49 -7.19 2.28
CA ASN A 131 2.27 -6.61 1.74
C ASN A 131 1.84 -5.39 2.56
N SER A 132 2.15 -4.19 2.08
CA SER A 132 1.75 -2.92 2.70
C SER A 132 0.32 -2.50 2.34
N GLY A 133 -0.34 -3.24 1.44
CA GLY A 133 -1.70 -2.99 0.99
C GLY A 133 -2.76 -3.33 2.04
N PHE A 134 -3.98 -3.05 1.69
CA PHE A 134 -5.14 -3.24 2.58
C PHE A 134 -5.90 -4.54 2.32
N THR A 135 -5.50 -5.33 1.36
CA THR A 135 -6.07 -6.63 1.01
C THR A 135 -4.98 -7.63 0.68
N SER A 136 -5.33 -8.91 0.58
CA SER A 136 -4.41 -9.94 0.09
C SER A 136 -3.96 -9.63 -1.33
N ASP A 137 -2.67 -9.82 -1.60
CA ASP A 137 -2.05 -9.58 -2.89
C ASP A 137 -0.95 -10.61 -3.17
N SER A 138 -0.61 -10.77 -4.43
CA SER A 138 0.57 -11.50 -4.88
C SER A 138 1.50 -10.52 -5.59
N PHE A 139 2.81 -10.77 -5.49
CA PHE A 139 3.79 -9.87 -6.06
C PHE A 139 4.61 -10.58 -7.12
N ARG A 140 4.82 -9.88 -8.22
CA ARG A 140 5.73 -10.27 -9.28
C ARG A 140 7.12 -9.76 -8.95
N ILE A 141 8.12 -10.59 -9.12
CA ILE A 141 9.54 -10.30 -8.90
C ILE A 141 10.23 -10.46 -10.24
N ASP A 142 10.62 -9.36 -10.86
CA ASP A 142 11.32 -9.33 -12.13
C ASP A 142 12.82 -9.14 -11.90
N VAL A 143 13.63 -9.98 -12.53
CA VAL A 143 15.10 -9.83 -12.55
C VAL A 143 15.47 -9.01 -13.78
N LEU A 144 15.59 -7.70 -13.60
CA LEU A 144 15.85 -6.75 -14.69
C LEU A 144 17.29 -6.79 -15.19
N GLU A 145 18.24 -7.14 -14.31
CA GLU A 145 19.66 -7.24 -14.64
C GLU A 145 20.31 -8.39 -13.89
N ARG A 146 21.07 -9.20 -14.60
CA ARG A 146 21.72 -10.44 -14.10
C ARG A 146 23.18 -10.47 -14.40
N SER A 147 23.96 -9.45 -14.23
CA SER A 147 25.38 -9.43 -14.62
C SER A 147 26.08 -10.78 -14.40
N LYS A 148 26.18 -11.61 -15.44
CA LYS A 148 26.89 -12.92 -15.43
C LYS A 148 26.59 -13.75 -14.16
N ALA A 149 25.34 -13.81 -13.71
CA ALA A 149 24.96 -14.61 -12.55
C ALA A 149 23.77 -15.54 -12.86
N ILE A 150 23.77 -16.71 -12.25
CA ILE A 150 22.62 -17.60 -12.19
C ILE A 150 21.90 -17.31 -10.88
N ILE A 151 20.60 -17.05 -10.97
CA ILE A 151 19.75 -16.77 -9.81
C ILE A 151 18.75 -17.90 -9.69
N GLN A 152 18.62 -18.46 -8.50
CA GLN A 152 17.58 -19.40 -8.13
C GLN A 152 16.80 -18.82 -6.96
N VAL A 153 15.48 -18.96 -7.02
CA VAL A 153 14.57 -18.39 -6.03
C VAL A 153 13.88 -19.54 -5.30
N TYR A 154 13.83 -19.45 -3.99
CA TYR A 154 13.20 -20.44 -3.13
C TYR A 154 12.29 -19.76 -2.12
N ASP A 155 11.17 -20.38 -1.85
CA ASP A 155 10.39 -20.07 -0.65
C ASP A 155 11.23 -20.50 0.57
N ASN A 156 11.53 -19.55 1.45
CA ASN A 156 12.43 -19.82 2.57
C ASN A 156 11.79 -20.71 3.65
N GLU A 157 10.48 -20.69 3.77
CA GLU A 157 9.74 -21.44 4.79
C GLU A 157 9.62 -22.91 4.40
N THR A 158 9.29 -23.18 3.15
CA THR A 158 9.09 -24.53 2.64
C THR A 158 10.34 -25.14 2.03
N GLY A 159 11.32 -24.33 1.66
CA GLY A 159 12.50 -24.72 0.91
C GLY A 159 12.21 -25.10 -0.55
N GLN A 160 10.99 -24.92 -1.02
CA GLN A 160 10.62 -25.22 -2.40
C GLN A 160 11.15 -24.15 -3.35
N ARG A 161 11.63 -24.63 -4.51
CA ARG A 161 12.05 -23.72 -5.57
C ARG A 161 10.84 -23.05 -6.21
N ILE A 162 10.89 -21.73 -6.26
CA ILE A 162 9.95 -20.94 -7.05
C ILE A 162 10.46 -20.95 -8.49
N LEU A 163 9.64 -21.42 -9.41
CA LEU A 163 10.02 -21.51 -10.80
C LEU A 163 9.82 -20.17 -11.49
N GLU A 164 10.70 -19.88 -12.42
CA GLU A 164 10.58 -18.77 -13.37
C GLU A 164 9.40 -19.01 -14.31
N ASP A 165 8.63 -17.98 -14.61
CA ASP A 165 7.65 -18.01 -15.66
C ASP A 165 8.36 -17.85 -17.02
N ASP A 166 8.16 -18.78 -17.93
CA ASP A 166 8.62 -18.72 -19.31
C ASP A 166 10.12 -18.39 -19.53
N ASP A 167 10.99 -18.67 -18.56
CA ASP A 167 12.45 -18.38 -18.60
C ASP A 167 12.81 -16.89 -18.78
N ASP A 168 11.90 -15.98 -18.47
CA ASP A 168 12.08 -14.53 -18.65
C ASP A 168 12.69 -13.81 -17.44
N GLY A 169 12.86 -14.49 -16.32
CA GLY A 169 13.37 -13.94 -15.07
C GLY A 169 12.29 -13.42 -14.14
N THR A 170 11.06 -13.79 -14.37
CA THR A 170 9.92 -13.41 -13.56
C THR A 170 9.56 -14.53 -12.58
N PHE A 171 9.38 -14.17 -11.32
CA PHE A 171 8.96 -15.06 -10.24
C PHE A 171 7.76 -14.46 -9.52
N HIS A 172 6.99 -15.30 -8.84
CA HIS A 172 5.80 -14.84 -8.12
C HIS A 172 5.84 -15.26 -6.65
N THR A 173 5.38 -14.37 -5.78
CA THR A 173 5.11 -14.74 -4.39
C THR A 173 3.84 -15.58 -4.28
N ASN A 174 3.66 -16.25 -3.15
CA ASN A 174 2.34 -16.70 -2.75
C ASN A 174 1.40 -15.50 -2.56
N SER A 175 0.09 -15.75 -2.46
CA SER A 175 -0.84 -14.73 -2.00
C SER A 175 -0.52 -14.39 -0.55
N LEU A 176 -0.18 -13.14 -0.29
CA LEU A 176 0.12 -12.62 1.04
C LEU A 176 -1.09 -11.87 1.58
N ASP A 177 -1.55 -12.26 2.72
CA ASP A 177 -2.55 -11.47 3.43
C ASP A 177 -2.00 -10.08 3.77
N ARG A 178 -2.90 -9.17 4.00
CA ARG A 178 -2.61 -7.82 4.44
C ARG A 178 -1.64 -7.82 5.62
N HIS A 179 -0.60 -7.00 5.53
CA HIS A 179 0.45 -6.83 6.55
C HIS A 179 1.24 -8.11 6.87
N ASN A 180 1.17 -9.10 5.98
CA ASN A 180 2.02 -10.28 6.07
C ASN A 180 3.28 -10.12 5.21
N THR A 181 4.29 -10.89 5.58
CA THR A 181 5.59 -10.96 4.91
C THR A 181 5.83 -12.37 4.41
N GLN A 182 6.37 -12.49 3.20
CA GLN A 182 7.01 -13.72 2.75
C GLN A 182 8.51 -13.51 2.69
N THR A 183 9.27 -14.45 3.25
CA THR A 183 10.72 -14.51 3.11
C THR A 183 11.08 -15.44 1.97
N ILE A 184 11.82 -14.92 1.01
CA ILE A 184 12.29 -15.61 -0.18
C ILE A 184 13.79 -15.71 -0.09
N ARG A 185 14.35 -16.90 -0.34
CA ARG A 185 15.79 -17.10 -0.44
C ARG A 185 16.23 -16.97 -1.90
N LEU A 186 17.05 -15.98 -2.15
CA LEU A 186 17.76 -15.79 -3.41
C LEU A 186 19.10 -16.53 -3.34
N SER A 187 19.32 -17.44 -4.25
CA SER A 187 20.57 -18.21 -4.33
C SER A 187 21.31 -17.79 -5.60
N ILE A 188 22.39 -17.06 -5.43
CA ILE A 188 23.10 -16.36 -6.51
C ILE A 188 24.44 -17.00 -6.75
N LYS A 189 24.67 -17.47 -7.98
CA LYS A 189 25.94 -18.04 -8.42
C LYS A 189 26.58 -17.16 -9.49
N PRO A 190 27.65 -16.45 -9.17
CA PRO A 190 28.44 -15.75 -10.19
C PRO A 190 28.98 -16.73 -11.24
N SER A 191 28.95 -16.38 -12.52
CA SER A 191 29.39 -17.21 -13.66
C SER A 191 30.57 -16.60 -14.44
N GLY A 192 31.23 -15.60 -13.85
CA GLY A 192 32.39 -14.94 -14.45
C GLY A 192 33.71 -15.72 -14.28
N ASP A 193 34.70 -15.40 -15.13
CA ASP A 193 36.03 -15.91 -14.98
C ASP A 193 36.72 -15.33 -13.74
N ARG A 194 37.49 -16.14 -12.98
CA ARG A 194 38.17 -15.69 -11.75
C ARG A 194 39.15 -14.51 -11.95
N ALA A 195 39.51 -14.24 -13.21
CA ALA A 195 40.42 -13.16 -13.55
C ALA A 195 39.77 -11.78 -13.70
N ASP A 196 38.46 -11.71 -13.68
CA ASP A 196 37.70 -10.46 -13.84
C ASP A 196 37.01 -10.12 -12.55
N PRO A 197 37.53 -9.18 -11.71
CA PRO A 197 36.89 -8.76 -10.47
C PRO A 197 35.72 -7.84 -10.73
N ASP A 198 35.05 -7.95 -11.88
CA ASP A 198 33.91 -7.11 -12.21
C ASP A 198 32.82 -7.27 -11.17
N MET A 199 32.44 -6.15 -10.56
CA MET A 199 31.28 -6.04 -9.71
C MET A 199 30.04 -6.35 -10.55
N GLY A 200 29.48 -7.54 -10.36
CA GLY A 200 28.18 -7.88 -10.94
C GLY A 200 27.08 -7.10 -10.24
N MET A 201 26.14 -6.56 -11.02
CA MET A 201 24.93 -5.95 -10.48
C MET A 201 23.74 -6.87 -10.74
N ILE A 202 22.92 -7.05 -9.72
CA ILE A 202 21.61 -7.70 -9.83
C ILE A 202 20.57 -6.66 -9.49
N ARG A 203 19.67 -6.42 -10.42
CA ARG A 203 18.56 -5.48 -10.23
C ARG A 203 17.24 -6.25 -10.21
N LEU A 204 16.52 -6.08 -9.15
CA LEU A 204 15.19 -6.67 -8.96
C LEU A 204 14.14 -5.57 -8.96
N GLU A 205 13.00 -5.85 -9.54
CA GLU A 205 11.77 -5.06 -9.39
C GLU A 205 10.69 -5.95 -8.79
N VAL A 206 9.96 -5.44 -7.80
CA VAL A 206 8.85 -6.16 -7.18
C VAL A 206 7.60 -5.31 -7.29
N ALA A 207 6.58 -5.85 -7.93
CA ALA A 207 5.33 -5.14 -8.22
C ALA A 207 4.11 -5.95 -7.79
N SER A 208 3.05 -5.26 -7.37
CA SER A 208 1.74 -5.88 -7.15
C SER A 208 1.19 -6.46 -8.45
N MET A 209 0.58 -7.62 -8.40
CA MET A 209 -0.09 -8.23 -9.56
C MET A 209 -1.49 -7.66 -9.82
N ASN A 210 -2.02 -6.87 -8.90
CA ASN A 210 -3.37 -6.32 -8.94
C ASN A 210 -3.41 -4.79 -9.09
N ASN A 211 -2.25 -4.16 -9.23
CA ASN A 211 -2.13 -2.69 -9.38
C ASN A 211 -1.80 -2.29 -10.82
#